data_f20a697f1cee0dac09d82ebb3fd8b1fe
#
_entry.id   f20a697f1cee0dac09d82ebb3fd8b1fe
#
_cell.length_a   1.000
_cell.length_b   1.000
_cell.length_c   1.000
_cell.angle_alpha   90.00
_cell.angle_beta   90.00
_cell.angle_gamma   90.00
#
_symmetry.space_group_name_H-M   'P 1'
#
loop_
_entity.id
_entity.type
_entity.pdbx_description
1 polymer ?
#
loop_
_entity_poly.entity_id
_entity_poly.type
_entity_poly.pdbx_seq_one_letter_code
_entity_poly.pdbx_strand_id
1 'polypeptide(L)'
;MIDNTGGPLFMTTLSPELRKAFEETQYHVLNQAPFILQLGQAQAALGALYQQHQTDCSCFITAFNPMGELLDKDENIERHAQLGRALGAAGFAALPAVAQHPANGWPAEPGFLVIGMGRDDAQRWAAQWEQLAVVWTSADMVPQLLETRVPGWMR
;
A
#
# COMPACT_ATOMS: atom_id res chain seq x y z
N MET A 1 -1.45 23.76 3.87
CA MET A 1 -2.71 23.08 4.23
C MET A 1 -2.83 22.96 5.73
N ILE A 2 -3.98 23.24 6.26
CA ILE A 2 -4.26 23.14 7.70
C ILE A 2 -5.42 22.18 7.87
N ASP A 3 -5.26 21.21 8.76
CA ASP A 3 -6.34 20.29 9.09
C ASP A 3 -7.20 20.85 10.22
N ASN A 4 -8.32 20.19 10.48
CA ASN A 4 -9.26 20.62 11.51
C ASN A 4 -8.88 20.17 12.92
N THR A 5 -7.74 19.52 13.08
CA THR A 5 -7.29 19.03 14.37
C THR A 5 -6.24 19.93 15.04
N GLY A 6 -6.05 21.14 14.47
CA GLY A 6 -5.28 22.19 15.12
C GLY A 6 -3.81 22.25 14.71
N GLY A 7 -3.40 21.60 13.64
CA GLY A 7 -2.02 21.68 13.17
C GLY A 7 -1.91 21.54 11.66
N PRO A 8 -0.79 21.99 11.07
CA PRO A 8 -0.58 21.79 9.65
C PRO A 8 -0.49 20.30 9.31
N LEU A 9 -1.16 19.92 8.23
CA LEU A 9 -1.14 18.57 7.69
C LEU A 9 -0.36 18.60 6.38
N PHE A 10 0.68 17.79 6.30
CA PHE A 10 1.50 17.70 5.11
C PHE A 10 1.28 16.37 4.41
N MET A 11 1.14 16.42 3.09
CA MET A 11 1.24 15.23 2.27
C MET A 11 2.72 14.88 2.14
N THR A 12 3.03 13.58 2.15
CA THR A 12 4.35 13.13 1.73
C THR A 12 4.49 13.48 0.25
N THR A 13 5.41 14.38 -0.06
CA THR A 13 5.60 14.81 -1.45
C THR A 13 6.55 13.86 -2.15
N LEU A 14 6.03 13.14 -3.12
CA LEU A 14 6.85 12.26 -3.95
C LEU A 14 7.52 13.07 -5.05
N SER A 15 8.82 12.79 -5.29
CA SER A 15 9.49 13.33 -6.47
C SER A 15 8.84 12.77 -7.73
N PRO A 16 8.97 13.45 -8.89
CA PRO A 16 8.48 12.90 -10.15
C PRO A 16 9.08 11.53 -10.48
N GLU A 17 10.33 11.31 -10.15
CA GLU A 17 11.02 10.04 -10.38
C GLU A 17 10.43 8.93 -9.52
N LEU A 18 10.15 9.22 -8.25
CA LEU A 18 9.57 8.23 -7.34
C LEU A 18 8.14 7.91 -7.71
N ARG A 19 7.35 8.94 -8.08
CA ARG A 19 5.98 8.73 -8.57
C ARG A 19 5.98 7.84 -9.80
N LYS A 20 6.89 8.10 -10.74
CA LYS A 20 7.02 7.29 -11.95
C LYS A 20 7.37 5.84 -11.60
N ALA A 21 8.23 5.63 -10.60
CA ALA A 21 8.58 4.28 -10.16
C ALA A 21 7.35 3.54 -9.64
N PHE A 22 6.49 4.20 -8.86
CA PHE A 22 5.23 3.59 -8.42
C PHE A 22 4.31 3.25 -9.60
N GLU A 23 4.21 4.15 -10.58
CA GLU A 23 3.36 3.96 -11.75
C GLU A 23 3.82 2.77 -12.60
N GLU A 24 5.13 2.53 -12.66
CA GLU A 24 5.72 1.45 -13.43
C GLU A 24 5.77 0.12 -12.67
N THR A 25 5.60 0.16 -11.35
CA THR A 25 5.67 -1.03 -10.51
C THR A 25 4.46 -1.94 -10.76
N GLN A 26 4.73 -3.24 -10.74
CA GLN A 26 3.71 -4.28 -10.81
C GLN A 26 3.48 -4.82 -9.41
N TYR A 27 2.23 -4.85 -8.99
CA TYR A 27 1.84 -5.35 -7.66
C TYR A 27 1.21 -6.72 -7.87
N HIS A 28 2.02 -7.77 -7.66
CA HIS A 28 1.60 -9.15 -7.88
C HIS A 28 0.84 -9.66 -6.67
N VAL A 29 -0.43 -10.02 -6.85
CA VAL A 29 -1.24 -10.58 -5.78
C VAL A 29 -1.18 -12.09 -5.91
N LEU A 30 -0.69 -12.75 -4.84
CA LEU A 30 -0.40 -14.18 -4.83
C LEU A 30 -1.61 -14.93 -4.27
N ASN A 31 -2.65 -15.01 -5.07
CA ASN A 31 -3.88 -15.73 -4.75
C ASN A 31 -3.93 -17.03 -5.55
N GLN A 32 -4.96 -17.86 -5.35
CA GLN A 32 -5.14 -19.07 -6.15
C GLN A 32 -5.20 -18.76 -7.65
N ALA A 33 -5.83 -17.66 -8.00
CA ALA A 33 -5.80 -17.10 -9.35
C ALA A 33 -4.99 -15.80 -9.29
N PRO A 34 -3.67 -15.85 -9.45
CA PRO A 34 -2.83 -14.67 -9.31
C PRO A 34 -3.16 -13.59 -10.34
N PHE A 35 -3.01 -12.33 -9.94
CA PHE A 35 -3.22 -11.21 -10.85
C PHE A 35 -2.29 -10.07 -10.47
N ILE A 36 -2.18 -9.08 -11.36
CA ILE A 36 -1.27 -7.95 -11.21
C ILE A 36 -2.09 -6.67 -11.16
N LEU A 37 -1.81 -5.83 -10.14
CA LEU A 37 -2.34 -4.47 -10.10
C LEU A 37 -1.31 -3.52 -10.68
N GLN A 38 -1.78 -2.56 -11.47
CA GLN A 38 -0.98 -1.44 -11.96
C GLN A 38 -1.79 -0.16 -11.84
N LEU A 39 -1.13 0.91 -11.45
CA LEU A 39 -1.80 2.20 -11.29
C LEU A 39 -2.47 2.62 -12.58
N GLY A 40 -3.72 3.04 -12.47
CA GLY A 40 -4.50 3.55 -13.60
C GLY A 40 -5.11 2.49 -14.51
N GLN A 41 -4.92 1.20 -14.21
CA GLN A 41 -5.44 0.11 -15.04
C GLN A 41 -6.45 -0.71 -14.26
N ALA A 42 -7.67 -0.79 -14.77
CA ALA A 42 -8.71 -1.59 -14.14
C ALA A 42 -8.31 -3.06 -14.06
N GLN A 43 -8.55 -3.69 -12.90
CA GLN A 43 -8.27 -5.11 -12.70
C GLN A 43 -9.56 -5.84 -12.32
N ALA A 44 -10.13 -6.55 -13.29
CA ALA A 44 -11.42 -7.21 -13.12
C ALA A 44 -11.41 -8.28 -12.01
N ALA A 45 -10.25 -8.88 -11.72
CA ALA A 45 -10.15 -9.89 -10.67
C ALA A 45 -10.54 -9.35 -9.29
N LEU A 46 -10.44 -8.05 -9.06
CA LEU A 46 -10.88 -7.44 -7.80
C LEU A 46 -12.37 -7.54 -7.58
N GLY A 47 -13.16 -7.58 -8.65
CA GLY A 47 -14.62 -7.68 -8.53
C GLY A 47 -15.07 -8.91 -7.78
N ALA A 48 -14.51 -10.08 -8.10
CA ALA A 48 -14.83 -11.31 -7.42
C ALA A 48 -14.40 -11.29 -5.95
N LEU A 49 -13.22 -10.74 -5.66
CA LEU A 49 -12.73 -10.60 -4.29
C LEU A 49 -13.62 -9.67 -3.47
N TYR A 50 -14.02 -8.54 -4.05
CA TYR A 50 -14.91 -7.60 -3.37
C TYR A 50 -16.26 -8.25 -3.06
N GLN A 51 -16.80 -8.98 -4.01
CA GLN A 51 -18.05 -9.69 -3.80
C GLN A 51 -17.93 -10.76 -2.72
N GLN A 52 -16.87 -11.55 -2.75
CA GLN A 52 -16.61 -12.61 -1.78
C GLN A 52 -16.51 -12.06 -0.35
N HIS A 53 -15.88 -10.91 -0.19
CA HIS A 53 -15.64 -10.28 1.12
C HIS A 53 -16.67 -9.20 1.47
N GLN A 54 -17.69 -9.01 0.66
CA GLN A 54 -18.75 -8.04 0.89
C GLN A 54 -18.21 -6.64 1.13
N THR A 55 -17.32 -6.20 0.27
CA THR A 55 -16.67 -4.88 0.35
C THR A 55 -16.53 -4.28 -1.04
N ASP A 56 -16.03 -3.04 -1.10
CA ASP A 56 -15.83 -2.32 -2.37
C ASP A 56 -14.47 -1.64 -2.46
N CYS A 57 -13.50 -2.07 -1.64
CA CYS A 57 -12.18 -1.45 -1.65
C CYS A 57 -11.09 -2.41 -1.17
N SER A 58 -9.85 -2.04 -1.47
CA SER A 58 -8.68 -2.77 -1.01
C SER A 58 -7.45 -1.86 -1.03
N CYS A 59 -6.39 -2.29 -0.34
CA CYS A 59 -5.16 -1.52 -0.25
C CYS A 59 -3.95 -2.46 -0.29
N PHE A 60 -3.02 -2.21 -1.21
CA PHE A 60 -1.70 -2.84 -1.13
C PHE A 60 -0.83 -2.01 -0.20
N ILE A 61 -0.27 -2.66 0.82
CA ILE A 61 0.65 -2.04 1.76
C ILE A 61 1.83 -2.99 2.02
N THR A 62 3.00 -2.40 2.16
CA THR A 62 4.21 -3.12 2.58
C THR A 62 4.79 -2.45 3.82
N ALA A 63 5.57 -3.21 4.59
CA ALA A 63 6.34 -2.66 5.71
C ALA A 63 7.83 -2.55 5.36
N PHE A 64 8.21 -2.89 4.13
CA PHE A 64 9.60 -2.85 3.67
C PHE A 64 10.08 -1.41 3.51
N ASN A 65 11.34 -1.20 3.82
CA ASN A 65 12.08 0.03 3.50
C ASN A 65 11.35 1.30 3.94
N PRO A 66 11.17 1.51 5.25
CA PRO A 66 10.41 2.65 5.76
C PRO A 66 10.95 3.97 5.21
N MET A 67 10.05 4.88 4.86
CA MET A 67 10.33 6.19 4.25
C MET A 67 11.17 6.08 2.97
N GLY A 68 11.11 4.94 2.27
CA GLY A 68 11.85 4.74 1.03
C GLY A 68 13.34 4.48 1.20
N GLU A 69 13.81 4.23 2.42
CA GLU A 69 15.21 3.95 2.69
C GLU A 69 15.45 2.46 2.80
N LEU A 70 16.45 1.96 2.06
CA LEU A 70 16.77 0.53 2.08
C LEU A 70 17.22 0.10 3.46
N LEU A 71 16.50 -0.85 4.03
CA LEU A 71 16.88 -1.53 5.25
C LEU A 71 17.55 -2.84 4.95
N ASP A 72 18.23 -3.38 5.97
CA ASP A 72 18.71 -4.74 5.96
C ASP A 72 17.57 -5.72 5.72
N LYS A 73 17.85 -6.79 4.98
CA LYS A 73 16.85 -7.78 4.59
C LYS A 73 16.15 -8.40 5.81
N ASP A 74 16.91 -8.73 6.85
CA ASP A 74 16.33 -9.36 8.03
C ASP A 74 15.41 -8.41 8.80
N GLU A 75 15.74 -7.12 8.85
CA GLU A 75 14.89 -6.11 9.45
C GLU A 75 13.59 -5.96 8.66
N ASN A 76 13.68 -5.95 7.33
CA ASN A 76 12.49 -5.88 6.47
C ASN A 76 11.58 -7.09 6.64
N ILE A 77 12.14 -8.28 6.74
CA ILE A 77 11.38 -9.51 6.95
C ILE A 77 10.65 -9.45 8.29
N GLU A 78 11.31 -8.99 9.34
CA GLU A 78 10.67 -8.86 10.65
C GLU A 78 9.54 -7.83 10.62
N ARG A 79 9.75 -6.68 9.97
CA ARG A 79 8.70 -5.68 9.81
C ARG A 79 7.50 -6.24 9.04
N HIS A 80 7.77 -7.03 7.99
CA HIS A 80 6.72 -7.67 7.20
C HIS A 80 5.90 -8.64 8.07
N ALA A 81 6.56 -9.45 8.88
CA ALA A 81 5.88 -10.38 9.78
C ALA A 81 5.02 -9.63 10.81
N GLN A 82 5.52 -8.52 11.35
CA GLN A 82 4.78 -7.69 12.28
C GLN A 82 3.55 -7.07 11.63
N LEU A 83 3.69 -6.59 10.38
CA LEU A 83 2.55 -6.05 9.63
C LEU A 83 1.47 -7.10 9.44
N GLY A 84 1.86 -8.31 9.04
CA GLY A 84 0.90 -9.41 8.87
C GLY A 84 0.13 -9.71 10.16
N ARG A 85 0.83 -9.76 11.29
CA ARG A 85 0.19 -9.98 12.60
C ARG A 85 -0.75 -8.84 12.96
N ALA A 86 -0.35 -7.60 12.73
CA ALA A 86 -1.17 -6.43 13.02
C ALA A 86 -2.44 -6.41 12.18
N LEU A 87 -2.36 -6.74 10.90
CA LEU A 87 -3.51 -6.81 10.00
C LEU A 87 -4.50 -7.88 10.47
N GLY A 88 -3.99 -9.06 10.82
CA GLY A 88 -4.82 -10.14 11.35
C GLY A 88 -5.50 -9.76 12.66
N ALA A 89 -4.77 -9.14 13.57
CA ALA A 89 -5.32 -8.69 14.86
C ALA A 89 -6.40 -7.63 14.68
N ALA A 90 -6.29 -6.81 13.63
CA ALA A 90 -7.31 -5.80 13.30
C ALA A 90 -8.53 -6.39 12.57
N GLY A 91 -8.50 -7.67 12.22
CA GLY A 91 -9.61 -8.35 11.57
C GLY A 91 -9.63 -8.23 10.05
N PHE A 92 -8.57 -7.77 9.43
CA PHE A 92 -8.52 -7.65 7.98
C PHE A 92 -8.18 -8.98 7.31
N ALA A 93 -8.83 -9.23 6.18
CA ALA A 93 -8.39 -10.27 5.24
C ALA A 93 -7.24 -9.70 4.41
N ALA A 94 -6.08 -10.33 4.49
CA ALA A 94 -4.87 -9.86 3.81
C ALA A 94 -4.30 -10.98 2.93
N LEU A 95 -4.14 -10.69 1.65
CA LEU A 95 -3.57 -11.64 0.70
C LEU A 95 -2.09 -11.32 0.50
N PRO A 96 -1.20 -12.32 0.46
CA PRO A 96 0.20 -12.07 0.15
C PRO A 96 0.35 -11.40 -1.22
N ALA A 97 1.24 -10.42 -1.29
CA ALA A 97 1.49 -9.71 -2.54
C ALA A 97 2.93 -9.23 -2.57
N VAL A 98 3.42 -8.89 -3.76
CA VAL A 98 4.80 -8.44 -3.96
C VAL A 98 4.80 -7.28 -4.94
N ALA A 99 5.42 -6.17 -4.55
CA ALA A 99 5.67 -5.05 -5.45
C ALA A 99 7.01 -5.25 -6.13
N GLN A 100 7.02 -5.17 -7.46
CA GLN A 100 8.24 -5.35 -8.24
C GLN A 100 8.29 -4.41 -9.42
N HIS A 101 9.34 -3.61 -9.50
CA HIS A 101 9.60 -2.80 -10.69
C HIS A 101 10.28 -3.67 -11.73
N PRO A 102 9.84 -3.60 -13.00
CA PRO A 102 10.39 -4.51 -14.03
C PRO A 102 11.83 -4.20 -14.43
N ALA A 103 12.34 -2.98 -14.21
CA ALA A 103 13.57 -2.55 -14.85
C ALA A 103 14.54 -1.70 -14.02
N ASN A 104 14.12 -1.10 -12.88
CA ASN A 104 14.99 -0.12 -12.20
C ASN A 104 15.97 -0.72 -11.20
N GLY A 105 15.95 -2.04 -11.02
CA GLY A 105 16.89 -2.70 -10.10
C GLY A 105 16.52 -2.61 -8.63
N TRP A 106 15.44 -1.92 -8.26
CA TRP A 106 14.99 -1.88 -6.87
C TRP A 106 14.51 -3.27 -6.44
N PRO A 107 14.93 -3.75 -5.25
CA PRO A 107 14.52 -5.08 -4.80
C PRO A 107 13.00 -5.21 -4.66
N ALA A 108 12.47 -6.39 -4.95
CA ALA A 108 11.06 -6.68 -4.75
C ALA A 108 10.68 -6.50 -3.29
N GLU A 109 9.48 -5.95 -3.04
CA GLU A 109 9.00 -5.70 -1.69
C GLU A 109 7.74 -6.52 -1.41
N PRO A 110 7.84 -7.57 -0.61
CA PRO A 110 6.66 -8.28 -0.11
C PRO A 110 5.74 -7.36 0.68
N GLY A 111 4.46 -7.59 0.54
CA GLY A 111 3.43 -6.85 1.25
C GLY A 111 2.14 -7.63 1.24
N PHE A 112 1.02 -6.90 1.39
CA PHE A 112 -0.30 -7.52 1.44
C PHE A 112 -1.30 -6.69 0.66
N LEU A 113 -2.20 -7.38 -0.04
CA LEU A 113 -3.43 -6.75 -0.49
C LEU A 113 -4.47 -6.93 0.60
N VAL A 114 -4.85 -5.82 1.23
CA VAL A 114 -5.77 -5.82 2.37
C VAL A 114 -7.17 -5.54 1.88
N ILE A 115 -8.04 -6.55 1.95
CA ILE A 115 -9.40 -6.47 1.44
C ILE A 115 -10.28 -5.72 2.44
N GLY A 116 -10.99 -4.70 1.97
CA GLY A 116 -11.90 -3.94 2.82
C GLY A 116 -11.26 -2.80 3.59
N MET A 117 -9.97 -2.52 3.36
CA MET A 117 -9.34 -1.37 4.00
C MET A 117 -9.76 -0.09 3.29
N GLY A 118 -10.52 0.76 3.98
CA GLY A 118 -11.00 2.02 3.44
C GLY A 118 -9.89 3.06 3.30
N ARG A 119 -10.20 4.15 2.60
CA ARG A 119 -9.21 5.19 2.28
C ARG A 119 -8.57 5.81 3.53
N ASP A 120 -9.39 6.13 4.53
CA ASP A 120 -8.88 6.76 5.75
C ASP A 120 -8.04 5.79 6.57
N ASP A 121 -8.44 4.52 6.65
CA ASP A 121 -7.64 3.49 7.29
C ASP A 121 -6.31 3.31 6.55
N ALA A 122 -6.33 3.30 5.23
CA ALA A 122 -5.12 3.17 4.42
C ALA A 122 -4.13 4.28 4.74
N GLN A 123 -4.61 5.53 4.91
CA GLN A 123 -3.75 6.65 5.32
C GLN A 123 -3.12 6.41 6.70
N ARG A 124 -3.92 5.96 7.66
CA ARG A 124 -3.42 5.71 9.02
C ARG A 124 -2.40 4.57 9.04
N TRP A 125 -2.69 3.48 8.35
CA TRP A 125 -1.76 2.35 8.29
C TRP A 125 -0.47 2.71 7.55
N ALA A 126 -0.56 3.48 6.45
CA ALA A 126 0.62 3.93 5.74
C ALA A 126 1.53 4.78 6.64
N ALA A 127 0.96 5.70 7.40
CA ALA A 127 1.73 6.54 8.33
C ALA A 127 2.35 5.70 9.46
N GLN A 128 1.58 4.80 10.04
CA GLN A 128 2.05 3.94 11.13
C GLN A 128 3.22 3.06 10.69
N TRP A 129 3.19 2.55 9.48
CA TRP A 129 4.21 1.66 8.94
C TRP A 129 5.25 2.38 8.10
N GLU A 130 5.27 3.72 8.18
CA GLU A 130 6.29 4.59 7.60
C GLU A 130 6.46 4.41 6.10
N GLN A 131 5.35 4.28 5.40
CA GLN A 131 5.33 4.20 3.94
C GLN A 131 5.09 5.58 3.33
N LEU A 132 5.77 5.88 2.24
CA LEU A 132 5.59 7.14 1.52
C LEU A 132 4.24 7.18 0.81
N ALA A 133 3.73 6.02 0.42
CA ALA A 133 2.47 5.87 -0.28
C ALA A 133 2.01 4.42 -0.18
N VAL A 134 0.73 4.23 -0.44
CA VAL A 134 0.15 2.89 -0.63
C VAL A 134 -0.66 2.89 -1.92
N VAL A 135 -1.04 1.72 -2.38
CA VAL A 135 -1.88 1.59 -3.59
C VAL A 135 -3.29 1.21 -3.14
N TRP A 136 -4.22 2.14 -3.32
CA TRP A 136 -5.60 1.97 -2.87
C TRP A 136 -6.53 1.85 -4.07
N THR A 137 -7.53 0.99 -3.97
CA THR A 137 -8.47 0.74 -5.04
C THR A 137 -9.90 0.78 -4.49
N SER A 138 -10.76 1.54 -5.14
CA SER A 138 -12.18 1.63 -4.78
C SER A 138 -13.03 0.65 -5.59
N ALA A 139 -14.33 0.89 -5.61
CA ALA A 139 -15.29 0.07 -6.33
C ALA A 139 -15.06 0.06 -7.85
N ASP A 140 -14.36 1.05 -8.38
CA ASP A 140 -14.05 1.11 -9.82
C ASP A 140 -12.98 0.11 -10.26
N MET A 141 -12.32 -0.56 -9.31
CA MET A 141 -11.27 -1.55 -9.57
C MET A 141 -10.04 -0.99 -10.28
N VAL A 142 -9.85 0.34 -10.23
CA VAL A 142 -8.68 1.01 -10.81
C VAL A 142 -7.74 1.44 -9.69
N PRO A 143 -6.58 0.79 -9.55
CA PRO A 143 -5.61 1.16 -8.51
C PRO A 143 -5.14 2.59 -8.65
N GLN A 144 -5.03 3.28 -7.54
CA GLN A 144 -4.53 4.65 -7.48
C GLN A 144 -3.49 4.80 -6.38
N LEU A 145 -2.56 5.71 -6.59
CA LEU A 145 -1.52 6.02 -5.61
C LEU A 145 -2.09 6.93 -4.54
N LEU A 146 -1.96 6.51 -3.29
CA LEU A 146 -2.42 7.28 -2.14
C LEU A 146 -1.18 7.71 -1.35
N GLU A 147 -0.80 8.97 -1.48
CA GLU A 147 0.34 9.52 -0.75
C GLU A 147 0.01 9.65 0.73
N THR A 148 0.97 9.28 1.56
CA THR A 148 0.79 9.27 3.02
C THR A 148 0.69 10.69 3.55
N ARG A 149 -0.29 10.94 4.42
CA ARG A 149 -0.46 12.19 5.14
C ARG A 149 0.08 12.03 6.54
N VAL A 150 0.94 12.95 6.95
CA VAL A 150 1.45 12.97 8.32
C VAL A 150 1.33 14.38 8.89
N PRO A 151 1.05 14.53 10.19
CA PRO A 151 1.14 15.84 10.83
C PRO A 151 2.57 16.37 10.74
N GLY A 152 2.73 17.68 10.56
CA GLY A 152 4.05 18.29 10.40
C GLY A 152 4.98 18.01 11.57
N TRP A 153 4.45 17.91 12.80
CA TRP A 153 5.25 17.64 13.99
C TRP A 153 5.82 16.22 14.04
N MET A 154 5.36 15.32 13.19
CA MET A 154 5.89 13.96 13.11
C MET A 154 7.07 13.83 12.13
N ARG A 155 7.42 14.90 11.46
CA ARG A 155 8.47 14.88 10.42
C ARG A 155 9.85 15.14 10.98
#